data_a9acffee4e309463193ffe4416147aba
#
_entry.id   a9acffee4e309463193ffe4416147aba
#
_cell.length_a   1.000
_cell.length_b   1.000
_cell.length_c   1.000
_cell.angle_alpha   90.00
_cell.angle_beta   90.00
_cell.angle_gamma   90.00
#
_symmetry.space_group_name_H-M   'P 1'
#
loop_
_entity.id
_entity.type
_entity.pdbx_description
1 polymer ?
#
loop_
_entity_poly.entity_id
_entity_poly.type
_entity_poly.pdbx_seq_one_letter_code
_entity_poly.pdbx_strand_id
1 'polypeptide(L)'
;MATKSKAYRAAVEKIEADKYYTPSEAVALAKQTGSKKFDSTVEVALKLSVDPRKADQMVRGTVMLPHGTGKTARVIVFANGPAAEAAIAAGADEVGGAELIEKVAGGWTDFDAAVATPELMGQVGRLGKVLGPRGLMPNPKTGTVTPNPAKAVEEIKGGKIEFRVDKHANVHFIVGKASFTAEQLDENLKAALDEIVRLKPASSKGRYIQKGAVSTTFGPGIPLDVNAI
;
A
#
# COMPACT_ATOMS: atom_id res chain seq x y z
N MET A 1 -1.88 -8.43 31.15
CA MET A 1 -1.71 -8.48 29.68
C MET A 1 -2.55 -9.61 29.12
N ALA A 2 -3.27 -9.40 28.01
CA ALA A 2 -4.02 -10.46 27.35
C ALA A 2 -3.03 -11.53 26.83
N THR A 3 -3.33 -12.81 27.09
CA THR A 3 -2.50 -13.93 26.62
C THR A 3 -2.70 -14.12 25.12
N LYS A 4 -1.61 -14.22 24.36
CA LYS A 4 -1.64 -14.50 22.93
C LYS A 4 -2.30 -15.87 22.65
N SER A 5 -3.02 -15.98 21.55
CA SER A 5 -3.72 -17.22 21.15
C SER A 5 -2.73 -18.40 20.99
N LYS A 6 -3.24 -19.63 21.12
CA LYS A 6 -2.43 -20.85 20.90
C LYS A 6 -1.80 -20.85 19.49
N ALA A 7 -2.58 -20.47 18.46
CA ALA A 7 -2.10 -20.38 17.07
C ALA A 7 -0.96 -19.37 16.92
N TYR A 8 -1.06 -18.19 17.54
CA TYR A 8 0.00 -17.19 17.49
C TYR A 8 1.28 -17.69 18.18
N ARG A 9 1.16 -18.36 19.33
CA ARG A 9 2.34 -18.93 20.03
C ARG A 9 3.04 -19.99 19.19
N ALA A 10 2.30 -20.93 18.61
CA ALA A 10 2.84 -21.93 17.70
C ALA A 10 3.46 -21.32 16.42
N ALA A 11 2.96 -20.17 15.95
CA ALA A 11 3.58 -19.44 14.84
C ALA A 11 4.90 -18.78 15.24
N VAL A 12 4.97 -18.20 16.45
CA VAL A 12 6.20 -17.59 16.99
C VAL A 12 7.30 -18.63 17.21
N GLU A 13 6.97 -19.86 17.64
CA GLU A 13 7.94 -20.96 17.84
C GLU A 13 8.67 -21.36 16.54
N LYS A 14 8.11 -21.03 15.37
CA LYS A 14 8.77 -21.28 14.07
C LYS A 14 9.81 -20.22 13.69
N ILE A 15 9.82 -19.09 14.42
CA ILE A 15 10.73 -17.98 14.18
C ILE A 15 11.87 -18.10 15.19
N GLU A 16 13.10 -18.26 14.71
CA GLU A 16 14.28 -18.31 15.57
C GLU A 16 14.53 -16.93 16.19
N ALA A 17 14.75 -16.90 17.49
CA ALA A 17 15.06 -15.65 18.18
C ALA A 17 16.38 -15.08 17.64
N ASP A 18 16.43 -13.76 17.50
CA ASP A 18 17.61 -12.99 17.06
C ASP A 18 18.15 -13.30 15.66
N LYS A 19 17.42 -14.10 14.86
CA LYS A 19 17.76 -14.37 13.46
C LYS A 19 17.10 -13.34 12.54
N TYR A 20 17.88 -12.83 11.60
CA TYR A 20 17.40 -12.03 10.46
C TYR A 20 17.30 -12.94 9.25
N TYR A 21 16.19 -12.83 8.53
CA TYR A 21 15.87 -13.68 7.38
C TYR A 21 16.04 -12.90 6.09
N THR A 22 16.53 -13.57 5.06
CA THR A 22 16.51 -13.00 3.70
C THR A 22 15.07 -12.74 3.26
N PRO A 23 14.80 -11.82 2.31
CA PRO A 23 13.45 -11.55 1.81
C PRO A 23 12.67 -12.81 1.44
N SER A 24 13.27 -13.71 0.67
CA SER A 24 12.64 -14.97 0.22
C SER A 24 12.34 -15.92 1.39
N GLU A 25 13.26 -16.08 2.35
CA GLU A 25 13.03 -16.89 3.55
C GLU A 25 11.90 -16.31 4.42
N ALA A 26 11.91 -14.98 4.60
CA ALA A 26 10.90 -14.28 5.40
C ALA A 26 9.49 -14.44 4.80
N VAL A 27 9.36 -14.33 3.48
CA VAL A 27 8.10 -14.55 2.77
C VAL A 27 7.62 -16.00 2.91
N ALA A 28 8.50 -16.97 2.72
CA ALA A 28 8.17 -18.40 2.88
C ALA A 28 7.71 -18.71 4.32
N LEU A 29 8.38 -18.13 5.31
CA LEU A 29 8.03 -18.30 6.72
C LEU A 29 6.72 -17.56 7.07
N ALA A 30 6.46 -16.40 6.48
CA ALA A 30 5.20 -15.65 6.63
C ALA A 30 4.00 -16.48 6.18
N LYS A 31 4.10 -17.18 5.03
CA LYS A 31 3.07 -18.11 4.56
C LYS A 31 2.80 -19.24 5.55
N GLN A 32 3.84 -19.78 6.19
CA GLN A 32 3.73 -20.89 7.15
C GLN A 32 3.15 -20.44 8.50
N THR A 33 3.30 -19.15 8.85
CA THR A 33 2.84 -18.56 10.10
C THR A 33 1.50 -17.84 9.96
N GLY A 34 0.99 -17.70 8.74
CA GLY A 34 -0.31 -17.11 8.41
C GLY A 34 -1.50 -17.94 8.93
N SER A 35 -2.66 -17.32 9.01
CA SER A 35 -3.89 -18.00 9.40
C SER A 35 -4.31 -19.01 8.33
N LYS A 36 -4.76 -20.20 8.77
CA LYS A 36 -5.35 -21.21 7.88
C LYS A 36 -6.87 -21.01 7.67
N LYS A 37 -7.49 -20.09 8.41
CA LYS A 37 -8.95 -19.89 8.40
C LYS A 37 -9.41 -18.93 7.31
N PHE A 38 -8.53 -18.07 6.84
CA PHE A 38 -8.81 -17.06 5.82
C PHE A 38 -7.52 -16.70 5.09
N ASP A 39 -7.65 -16.13 3.90
CA ASP A 39 -6.53 -15.68 3.09
C ASP A 39 -5.93 -14.39 3.65
N SER A 40 -4.87 -14.55 4.44
CA SER A 40 -4.20 -13.45 5.13
C SER A 40 -3.47 -12.54 4.15
N THR A 41 -3.50 -11.23 4.41
CA THR A 41 -2.64 -10.28 3.69
C THR A 41 -1.22 -10.39 4.20
N VAL A 42 -0.25 -10.39 3.29
CA VAL A 42 1.19 -10.30 3.58
C VAL A 42 1.60 -8.84 3.52
N GLU A 43 2.12 -8.33 4.62
CA GLU A 43 2.47 -6.94 4.81
C GLU A 43 3.94 -6.79 5.20
N VAL A 44 4.53 -5.67 4.80
CA VAL A 44 5.92 -5.33 5.12
C VAL A 44 5.95 -3.98 5.83
N ALA A 45 6.75 -3.93 6.87
CA ALA A 45 7.08 -2.70 7.59
C ALA A 45 8.60 -2.46 7.51
N LEU A 46 8.99 -1.28 7.04
CA LEU A 46 10.39 -0.87 6.95
C LEU A 46 10.61 0.38 7.79
N LYS A 47 11.69 0.42 8.55
CA LYS A 47 12.19 1.61 9.23
C LYS A 47 13.24 2.28 8.34
N LEU A 48 12.98 3.52 7.93
CA LEU A 48 13.89 4.29 7.10
C LEU A 48 14.74 5.28 7.93
N SER A 49 15.91 5.63 7.41
CA SER A 49 16.79 6.66 7.97
C SER A 49 16.44 8.04 7.40
N VAL A 50 15.21 8.49 7.66
CA VAL A 50 14.72 9.81 7.22
C VAL A 50 14.09 10.56 8.38
N ASP A 51 14.05 11.89 8.30
CA ASP A 51 13.30 12.73 9.22
C ASP A 51 11.98 13.18 8.57
N PRO A 52 10.83 12.57 8.95
CA PRO A 52 9.54 12.87 8.31
C PRO A 52 9.03 14.31 8.60
N ARG A 53 9.69 15.06 9.47
CA ARG A 53 9.39 16.48 9.74
C ARG A 53 9.92 17.39 8.65
N LYS A 54 10.92 16.90 7.89
CA LYS A 54 11.54 17.66 6.79
C LYS A 54 10.83 17.30 5.48
N ALA A 55 10.37 18.31 4.77
CA ALA A 55 9.62 18.13 3.54
C ALA A 55 10.43 17.43 2.42
N ASP A 56 11.74 17.65 2.39
CA ASP A 56 12.69 17.02 1.47
C ASP A 56 13.01 15.56 1.79
N GLN A 57 12.68 15.11 3.01
CA GLN A 57 12.87 13.71 3.46
C GLN A 57 11.56 12.92 3.58
N MET A 58 10.46 13.51 3.15
CA MET A 58 9.17 12.83 3.14
C MET A 58 9.08 11.88 1.94
N VAL A 59 9.34 10.61 2.19
CA VAL A 59 9.23 9.54 1.18
C VAL A 59 7.76 9.19 0.96
N ARG A 60 7.33 9.32 -0.27
CA ARG A 60 6.01 8.91 -0.77
C ARG A 60 6.14 8.47 -2.21
N GLY A 61 5.54 7.37 -2.56
CA GLY A 61 5.58 6.85 -3.91
C GLY A 61 4.48 5.84 -4.17
N THR A 62 4.51 5.33 -5.38
CA THR A 62 3.65 4.24 -5.83
C THR A 62 4.50 3.20 -6.52
N VAL A 63 4.12 1.95 -6.41
CA VAL A 63 4.76 0.85 -7.12
C VAL A 63 3.69 -0.03 -7.75
N MET A 64 3.95 -0.50 -8.96
CA MET A 64 3.15 -1.52 -9.61
C MET A 64 3.69 -2.88 -9.18
N LEU A 65 2.86 -3.67 -8.52
CA LEU A 65 3.22 -5.04 -8.15
C LEU A 65 3.02 -5.96 -9.35
N PRO A 66 4.04 -6.73 -9.78
CA PRO A 66 3.95 -7.62 -10.95
C PRO A 66 2.77 -8.59 -10.90
N HIS A 67 2.45 -9.11 -9.71
CA HIS A 67 1.36 -10.06 -9.50
C HIS A 67 0.12 -9.44 -8.83
N GLY A 68 0.07 -8.11 -8.73
CA GLY A 68 -1.02 -7.39 -8.05
C GLY A 68 -1.05 -7.64 -6.54
N THR A 69 -2.14 -7.21 -5.92
CA THR A 69 -2.34 -7.32 -4.45
C THR A 69 -3.16 -8.54 -4.03
N GLY A 70 -3.76 -9.26 -4.99
CA GLY A 70 -4.72 -10.34 -4.71
C GLY A 70 -6.08 -9.86 -4.22
N LYS A 71 -6.36 -8.56 -4.30
CA LYS A 71 -7.66 -7.96 -4.02
C LYS A 71 -8.07 -7.08 -5.19
N THR A 72 -9.28 -7.23 -5.69
CA THR A 72 -9.87 -6.29 -6.66
C THR A 72 -10.23 -5.01 -5.92
N ALA A 73 -9.50 -3.93 -6.19
CA ALA A 73 -9.77 -2.63 -5.59
C ALA A 73 -11.05 -2.04 -6.16
N ARG A 74 -11.91 -1.50 -5.29
CA ARG A 74 -13.05 -0.65 -5.70
C ARG A 74 -12.55 0.75 -5.92
N VAL A 75 -12.64 1.22 -7.16
CA VAL A 75 -12.12 2.52 -7.59
C VAL A 75 -13.26 3.45 -7.95
N ILE A 76 -13.31 4.60 -7.31
CA ILE A 76 -14.22 5.68 -7.69
C ILE A 76 -13.48 6.76 -8.46
N VAL A 77 -14.19 7.42 -9.38
CA VAL A 77 -13.60 8.46 -10.22
C VAL A 77 -14.46 9.72 -10.17
N PHE A 78 -13.85 10.80 -9.76
CA PHE A 78 -14.44 12.15 -9.87
C PHE A 78 -14.10 12.74 -11.24
N ALA A 79 -15.00 12.59 -12.19
CA ALA A 79 -14.84 13.07 -13.55
C ALA A 79 -16.20 13.42 -14.18
N ASN A 80 -16.17 14.30 -15.19
CA ASN A 80 -17.34 14.67 -16.01
C ASN A 80 -17.04 14.42 -17.49
N GLY A 81 -18.11 14.30 -18.29
CA GLY A 81 -18.03 14.21 -19.75
C GLY A 81 -17.19 13.03 -20.27
N PRO A 82 -16.38 13.22 -21.31
CA PRO A 82 -15.63 12.12 -21.95
C PRO A 82 -14.66 11.39 -20.99
N ALA A 83 -14.11 12.10 -20.01
CA ALA A 83 -13.23 11.49 -18.99
C ALA A 83 -13.99 10.52 -18.10
N ALA A 84 -15.26 10.79 -17.79
CA ALA A 84 -16.13 9.90 -17.04
C ALA A 84 -16.44 8.61 -17.84
N GLU A 85 -16.79 8.76 -19.13
CA GLU A 85 -17.06 7.62 -20.01
C GLU A 85 -15.83 6.72 -20.17
N ALA A 86 -14.65 7.31 -20.35
CA ALA A 86 -13.38 6.57 -20.41
C ALA A 86 -13.07 5.83 -19.10
N ALA A 87 -13.37 6.42 -17.93
CA ALA A 87 -13.18 5.77 -16.65
C ALA A 87 -14.13 4.58 -16.45
N ILE A 88 -15.38 4.69 -16.88
CA ILE A 88 -16.35 3.59 -16.87
C ILE A 88 -15.87 2.45 -17.76
N ALA A 89 -15.41 2.75 -18.98
CA ALA A 89 -14.88 1.78 -19.92
C ALA A 89 -13.63 1.04 -19.37
N ALA A 90 -12.79 1.75 -18.59
CA ALA A 90 -11.64 1.17 -17.88
C ALA A 90 -12.04 0.35 -16.63
N GLY A 91 -13.34 0.26 -16.32
CA GLY A 91 -13.87 -0.55 -15.24
C GLY A 91 -13.92 0.14 -13.87
N ALA A 92 -13.99 1.46 -13.79
CA ALA A 92 -14.26 2.15 -12.53
C ALA A 92 -15.61 1.68 -11.94
N ASP A 93 -15.66 1.53 -10.60
CA ASP A 93 -16.85 1.00 -9.93
C ASP A 93 -17.95 2.07 -9.78
N GLU A 94 -17.57 3.30 -9.49
CA GLU A 94 -18.46 4.46 -9.53
C GLU A 94 -17.74 5.66 -10.16
N VAL A 95 -18.47 6.37 -11.03
CA VAL A 95 -17.97 7.59 -11.69
C VAL A 95 -19.02 8.68 -11.57
N GLY A 96 -18.61 9.87 -11.19
CA GLY A 96 -19.54 11.00 -11.08
C GLY A 96 -18.86 12.33 -10.77
N GLY A 97 -19.62 13.39 -10.89
CA GLY A 97 -19.23 14.77 -10.57
C GLY A 97 -19.70 15.20 -9.19
N ALA A 98 -20.54 16.25 -9.16
CA ALA A 98 -21.04 16.86 -7.92
C ALA A 98 -21.83 15.88 -7.04
N GLU A 99 -22.65 15.05 -7.63
CA GLU A 99 -23.47 14.03 -6.95
C GLU A 99 -22.64 13.01 -6.18
N LEU A 100 -21.53 12.54 -6.79
CA LEU A 100 -20.60 11.61 -6.11
C LEU A 100 -19.84 12.34 -4.99
N ILE A 101 -19.48 13.60 -5.18
CA ILE A 101 -18.87 14.44 -4.15
C ILE A 101 -19.81 14.60 -2.95
N GLU A 102 -21.09 14.87 -3.18
CA GLU A 102 -22.10 14.98 -2.11
C GLU A 102 -22.31 13.65 -1.39
N LYS A 103 -22.35 12.53 -2.11
CA LYS A 103 -22.45 11.18 -1.54
C LYS A 103 -21.30 10.91 -0.58
N VAL A 104 -20.06 11.21 -0.98
CA VAL A 104 -18.87 11.05 -0.15
C VAL A 104 -18.84 12.05 1.01
N ALA A 105 -19.30 13.30 0.80
CA ALA A 105 -19.42 14.30 1.86
C ALA A 105 -20.39 13.84 2.96
N GLY A 106 -21.44 13.08 2.59
CA GLY A 106 -22.37 12.43 3.50
C GLY A 106 -21.77 11.27 4.32
N GLY A 107 -20.47 10.96 4.13
CA GLY A 107 -19.74 9.95 4.89
C GLY A 107 -19.63 8.58 4.22
N TRP A 108 -20.13 8.43 2.99
CA TRP A 108 -19.93 7.20 2.25
C TRP A 108 -18.46 7.04 1.82
N THR A 109 -17.84 5.95 2.19
CA THR A 109 -16.41 5.67 1.95
C THR A 109 -16.18 4.19 1.63
N ASP A 110 -17.15 3.53 1.01
CA ASP A 110 -17.09 2.10 0.66
C ASP A 110 -16.33 1.87 -0.66
N PHE A 111 -15.09 2.35 -0.72
CA PHE A 111 -14.16 2.18 -1.83
C PHE A 111 -12.72 2.13 -1.32
N ASP A 112 -11.82 1.62 -2.15
CA ASP A 112 -10.42 1.41 -1.79
C ASP A 112 -9.49 2.49 -2.37
N ALA A 113 -9.89 3.13 -3.47
CA ALA A 113 -9.12 4.21 -4.09
C ALA A 113 -10.04 5.24 -4.77
N ALA A 114 -9.58 6.48 -4.79
CA ALA A 114 -10.27 7.58 -5.48
C ALA A 114 -9.34 8.26 -6.49
N VAL A 115 -9.83 8.44 -7.69
CA VAL A 115 -9.18 9.17 -8.78
C VAL A 115 -9.98 10.44 -9.06
N ALA A 116 -9.32 11.53 -9.41
CA ALA A 116 -9.98 12.78 -9.75
C ALA A 116 -9.33 13.46 -10.95
N THR A 117 -10.16 14.11 -11.77
CA THR A 117 -9.65 15.05 -12.77
C THR A 117 -9.20 16.35 -12.08
N PRO A 118 -8.17 17.05 -12.62
CA PRO A 118 -7.69 18.31 -12.04
C PRO A 118 -8.80 19.36 -11.89
N GLU A 119 -9.76 19.38 -12.80
CA GLU A 119 -10.88 20.32 -12.81
C GLU A 119 -11.78 20.19 -11.57
N LEU A 120 -12.04 18.96 -11.13
CA LEU A 120 -12.91 18.70 -9.98
C LEU A 120 -12.17 18.75 -8.64
N MET A 121 -10.83 18.84 -8.65
CA MET A 121 -10.04 18.87 -7.41
C MET A 121 -10.40 20.03 -6.47
N GLY A 122 -10.86 21.18 -7.01
CA GLY A 122 -11.34 22.28 -6.19
C GLY A 122 -12.55 21.91 -5.32
N GLN A 123 -13.43 21.07 -5.83
CA GLN A 123 -14.61 20.57 -5.12
C GLN A 123 -14.25 19.36 -4.24
N VAL A 124 -13.49 18.40 -4.78
CA VAL A 124 -12.99 17.21 -4.05
C VAL A 124 -12.13 17.61 -2.84
N GLY A 125 -11.41 18.75 -2.92
CA GLY A 125 -10.64 19.31 -1.82
C GLY A 125 -11.45 19.51 -0.52
N ARG A 126 -12.74 19.80 -0.63
CA ARG A 126 -13.65 19.92 0.53
C ARG A 126 -13.84 18.60 1.28
N LEU A 127 -13.65 17.46 0.60
CA LEU A 127 -13.73 16.12 1.17
C LEU A 127 -12.50 15.75 2.00
N GLY A 128 -11.48 16.62 2.07
CA GLY A 128 -10.23 16.36 2.80
C GLY A 128 -10.42 15.97 4.25
N LYS A 129 -11.48 16.44 4.92
CA LYS A 129 -11.82 16.06 6.29
C LYS A 129 -12.30 14.62 6.40
N VAL A 130 -12.94 14.07 5.36
CA VAL A 130 -13.48 12.70 5.30
C VAL A 130 -12.44 11.73 4.74
N LEU A 131 -11.83 12.07 3.62
CA LEU A 131 -10.91 11.21 2.87
C LEU A 131 -9.48 11.25 3.41
N GLY A 132 -9.03 12.40 3.95
CA GLY A 132 -7.67 12.60 4.43
C GLY A 132 -7.24 11.61 5.53
N PRO A 133 -8.00 11.49 6.64
CA PRO A 133 -7.68 10.55 7.72
C PRO A 133 -7.66 9.08 7.30
N ARG A 134 -8.39 8.74 6.22
CA ARG A 134 -8.47 7.38 5.67
C ARG A 134 -7.43 7.09 4.59
N GLY A 135 -6.64 8.09 4.18
CA GLY A 135 -5.66 7.94 3.10
C GLY A 135 -6.27 7.83 1.69
N LEU A 136 -7.57 8.13 1.53
CA LEU A 136 -8.31 7.99 0.28
C LEU A 136 -8.31 9.27 -0.57
N MET A 137 -7.63 10.33 -0.13
CA MET A 137 -7.61 11.60 -0.83
C MET A 137 -6.77 11.54 -2.11
N PRO A 138 -7.34 11.85 -3.29
CA PRO A 138 -6.58 11.91 -4.52
C PRO A 138 -5.39 12.87 -4.43
N ASN A 139 -4.25 12.50 -5.04
CA ASN A 139 -3.03 13.28 -4.99
C ASN A 139 -2.27 13.24 -6.32
N PRO A 140 -1.78 14.41 -6.82
CA PRO A 140 -0.98 14.45 -8.06
C PRO A 140 0.31 13.63 -7.98
N LYS A 141 0.96 13.59 -6.80
CA LYS A 141 2.24 12.86 -6.63
C LYS A 141 2.11 11.34 -6.76
N THR A 142 0.92 10.80 -6.52
CA THR A 142 0.62 9.36 -6.67
C THR A 142 -0.07 9.04 -7.99
N GLY A 143 -0.29 10.07 -8.83
CA GLY A 143 -0.94 9.91 -10.13
C GLY A 143 -2.45 9.65 -10.06
N THR A 144 -3.06 9.83 -8.86
CA THR A 144 -4.52 9.70 -8.70
C THR A 144 -5.27 11.01 -9.03
N VAL A 145 -4.55 12.11 -9.26
CA VAL A 145 -5.08 13.32 -9.90
C VAL A 145 -4.48 13.42 -11.30
N THR A 146 -5.28 13.15 -12.31
CA THR A 146 -4.81 13.05 -13.70
C THR A 146 -5.90 13.47 -14.69
N PRO A 147 -5.53 14.05 -15.82
CA PRO A 147 -6.49 14.31 -16.93
C PRO A 147 -6.94 13.02 -17.63
N ASN A 148 -6.21 11.91 -17.46
CA ASN A 148 -6.58 10.60 -18.01
C ASN A 148 -6.90 9.61 -16.86
N PRO A 149 -8.15 9.62 -16.35
CA PRO A 149 -8.54 8.75 -15.26
C PRO A 149 -8.61 7.27 -15.65
N ALA A 150 -8.86 6.93 -16.91
CA ALA A 150 -8.91 5.55 -17.38
C ALA A 150 -7.61 4.79 -17.07
N LYS A 151 -6.45 5.38 -17.44
CA LYS A 151 -5.14 4.79 -17.17
C LYS A 151 -4.90 4.61 -15.67
N ALA A 152 -5.29 5.58 -14.85
CA ALA A 152 -5.14 5.47 -13.39
C ALA A 152 -6.00 4.33 -12.80
N VAL A 153 -7.22 4.13 -13.32
CA VAL A 153 -8.09 3.02 -12.92
C VAL A 153 -7.48 1.67 -13.29
N GLU A 154 -6.96 1.53 -14.52
CA GLU A 154 -6.28 0.31 -14.97
C GLU A 154 -5.06 -0.01 -14.11
N GLU A 155 -4.22 0.98 -13.81
CA GLU A 155 -3.04 0.81 -12.96
C GLU A 155 -3.43 0.39 -11.53
N ILE A 156 -4.43 1.01 -10.92
CA ILE A 156 -4.88 0.67 -9.56
C ILE A 156 -5.46 -0.75 -9.53
N LYS A 157 -6.30 -1.11 -10.50
CA LYS A 157 -6.84 -2.47 -10.63
C LYS A 157 -5.78 -3.50 -10.99
N GLY A 158 -4.73 -3.08 -11.69
CA GLY A 158 -3.55 -3.89 -12.00
C GLY A 158 -2.61 -4.14 -10.83
N GLY A 159 -2.88 -3.54 -9.66
CA GLY A 159 -2.09 -3.79 -8.45
C GLY A 159 -1.11 -2.67 -8.08
N LYS A 160 -1.37 -1.44 -8.54
CA LYS A 160 -0.62 -0.27 -8.08
C LYS A 160 -0.94 0.00 -6.62
N ILE A 161 0.08 -0.03 -5.77
CA ILE A 161 -0.02 0.35 -4.37
C ILE A 161 0.64 1.70 -4.11
N GLU A 162 0.14 2.43 -3.13
CA GLU A 162 0.73 3.66 -2.62
C GLU A 162 1.40 3.37 -1.28
N PHE A 163 2.56 3.99 -1.05
CA PHE A 163 3.21 3.99 0.25
C PHE A 163 3.65 5.39 0.65
N ARG A 164 3.65 5.62 1.95
CA ARG A 164 4.06 6.89 2.54
C ARG A 164 4.77 6.65 3.87
N VAL A 165 5.83 7.41 4.11
CA VAL A 165 6.49 7.41 5.42
C VAL A 165 5.56 8.00 6.49
N ASP A 166 5.48 7.34 7.65
CA ASP A 166 4.76 7.80 8.83
C ASP A 166 5.59 8.80 9.66
N LYS A 167 4.99 9.33 10.73
CA LYS A 167 5.66 10.27 11.65
C LYS A 167 6.88 9.69 12.38
N HIS A 168 7.05 8.39 12.36
CA HIS A 168 8.16 7.65 12.98
C HIS A 168 9.18 7.15 11.95
N ALA A 169 9.09 7.61 10.70
CA ALA A 169 9.93 7.18 9.59
C ALA A 169 9.77 5.69 9.22
N ASN A 170 8.59 5.11 9.44
CA ASN A 170 8.27 3.79 8.95
C ASN A 170 7.46 3.89 7.65
N VAL A 171 7.64 2.91 6.78
CA VAL A 171 6.82 2.67 5.59
C VAL A 171 6.14 1.33 5.74
N HIS A 172 4.85 1.28 5.47
CA HIS A 172 4.03 0.08 5.50
C HIS A 172 3.41 -0.12 4.13
N PHE A 173 3.47 -1.35 3.61
CA PHE A 173 2.86 -1.70 2.33
C PHE A 173 2.48 -3.18 2.27
N ILE A 174 1.55 -3.49 1.35
CA ILE A 174 1.07 -4.83 1.09
C ILE A 174 1.90 -5.43 -0.03
N VAL A 175 2.26 -6.72 0.10
CA VAL A 175 2.98 -7.48 -0.92
C VAL A 175 2.05 -8.43 -1.67
N GLY A 176 0.98 -8.88 -1.02
CA GLY A 176 0.00 -9.79 -1.62
C GLY A 176 -0.80 -10.56 -0.58
N LYS A 177 -1.32 -11.70 -1.00
CA LYS A 177 -2.09 -12.63 -0.18
C LYS A 177 -1.30 -13.89 0.13
N ALA A 178 -1.60 -14.54 1.24
CA ALA A 178 -0.98 -15.81 1.62
C ALA A 178 -1.26 -16.95 0.61
N SER A 179 -2.32 -16.81 -0.19
CA SER A 179 -2.65 -17.71 -1.31
C SER A 179 -1.65 -17.65 -2.47
N PHE A 180 -0.92 -16.55 -2.64
CA PHE A 180 0.10 -16.41 -3.67
C PHE A 180 1.22 -17.43 -3.48
N THR A 181 1.94 -17.77 -4.56
CA THR A 181 3.16 -18.58 -4.44
C THR A 181 4.26 -17.79 -3.73
N ALA A 182 5.30 -18.47 -3.24
CA ALA A 182 6.41 -17.79 -2.59
C ALA A 182 7.17 -16.91 -3.59
N GLU A 183 7.31 -17.38 -4.83
CA GLU A 183 7.96 -16.66 -5.92
C GLU A 183 7.21 -15.36 -6.26
N GLN A 184 5.88 -15.42 -6.38
CA GLN A 184 5.05 -14.23 -6.65
C GLN A 184 5.18 -13.17 -5.57
N LEU A 185 5.19 -13.59 -4.31
CA LEU A 185 5.37 -12.67 -3.18
C LEU A 185 6.79 -12.10 -3.13
N ASP A 186 7.80 -12.89 -3.47
CA ASP A 186 9.20 -12.45 -3.53
C ASP A 186 9.41 -11.42 -4.64
N GLU A 187 8.86 -11.65 -5.83
CA GLU A 187 8.90 -10.70 -6.95
C GLU A 187 8.18 -9.39 -6.62
N ASN A 188 7.00 -9.46 -6.00
CA ASN A 188 6.27 -8.28 -5.51
C ASN A 188 7.08 -7.52 -4.45
N LEU A 189 7.67 -8.24 -3.50
CA LEU A 189 8.49 -7.65 -2.44
C LEU A 189 9.71 -6.96 -3.03
N LYS A 190 10.42 -7.62 -3.96
CA LYS A 190 11.59 -7.06 -4.64
C LYS A 190 11.23 -5.79 -5.40
N ALA A 191 10.16 -5.80 -6.19
CA ALA A 191 9.69 -4.61 -6.91
C ALA A 191 9.40 -3.43 -5.97
N ALA A 192 8.79 -3.70 -4.81
CA ALA A 192 8.51 -2.66 -3.82
C ALA A 192 9.79 -2.14 -3.14
N LEU A 193 10.73 -3.01 -2.81
CA LEU A 193 12.01 -2.63 -2.20
C LEU A 193 12.86 -1.79 -3.16
N ASP A 194 12.96 -2.21 -4.43
CA ASP A 194 13.70 -1.48 -5.47
C ASP A 194 13.15 -0.06 -5.64
N GLU A 195 11.82 0.10 -5.65
CA GLU A 195 11.19 1.42 -5.75
C GLU A 195 11.44 2.29 -4.51
N ILE A 196 11.36 1.70 -3.31
CA ILE A 196 11.65 2.42 -2.05
C ILE A 196 13.12 2.88 -2.03
N VAL A 197 14.06 2.05 -2.46
CA VAL A 197 15.48 2.40 -2.56
C VAL A 197 15.70 3.48 -3.61
N ARG A 198 15.03 3.41 -4.76
CA ARG A 198 15.07 4.43 -5.82
C ARG A 198 14.62 5.80 -5.34
N LEU A 199 13.65 5.85 -4.44
CA LEU A 199 13.09 7.08 -3.86
C LEU A 199 13.91 7.62 -2.67
N LYS A 200 15.10 7.07 -2.40
CA LYS A 200 15.97 7.56 -1.33
C LYS A 200 16.28 9.05 -1.51
N PRO A 201 15.95 9.91 -0.54
CA PRO A 201 16.29 11.33 -0.59
C PRO A 201 17.82 11.53 -0.58
N ALA A 202 18.32 12.47 -1.39
CA ALA A 202 19.75 12.80 -1.41
C ALA A 202 20.28 13.31 -0.06
N SER A 203 19.40 13.91 0.76
CA SER A 203 19.71 14.37 2.12
C SER A 203 19.81 13.22 3.14
N SER A 204 19.37 12.01 2.82
CA SER A 204 19.50 10.83 3.71
C SER A 204 20.91 10.24 3.59
N LYS A 205 21.70 10.38 4.67
CA LYS A 205 23.07 9.86 4.75
C LYS A 205 23.09 8.47 5.40
N GLY A 206 24.07 7.66 5.00
CA GLY A 206 24.29 6.33 5.57
C GLY A 206 23.29 5.29 5.10
N ARG A 207 23.04 4.29 5.98
CA ARG A 207 22.15 3.18 5.69
C ARG A 207 20.70 3.66 5.64
N TYR A 208 20.04 3.47 4.48
CA TYR A 208 18.69 3.98 4.26
C TYR A 208 17.61 3.15 4.94
N ILE A 209 17.63 1.83 4.75
CA ILE A 209 16.73 0.90 5.44
C ILE A 209 17.43 0.42 6.71
N GLN A 210 16.91 0.79 7.87
CA GLN A 210 17.49 0.46 9.18
C GLN A 210 17.01 -0.89 9.70
N LYS A 211 15.72 -1.18 9.56
CA LYS A 211 15.07 -2.41 9.99
C LYS A 211 13.93 -2.74 9.04
N GLY A 212 13.62 -4.01 8.92
CA GLY A 212 12.46 -4.49 8.17
C GLY A 212 11.83 -5.69 8.87
N ALA A 213 10.55 -5.88 8.63
CA ALA A 213 9.82 -7.07 9.05
C ALA A 213 8.70 -7.39 8.06
N VAL A 214 8.49 -8.67 7.81
CA VAL A 214 7.33 -9.21 7.08
C VAL A 214 6.36 -9.81 8.08
N SER A 215 5.07 -9.60 7.89
CA SER A 215 4.03 -10.21 8.72
C SER A 215 2.82 -10.58 7.89
N THR A 216 1.99 -11.47 8.42
CA THR A 216 0.66 -11.75 7.88
C THR A 216 -0.40 -11.23 8.84
N THR A 217 -1.62 -11.02 8.35
CA THR A 217 -2.76 -10.65 9.20
C THR A 217 -2.88 -11.62 10.38
N PHE A 218 -2.77 -11.11 11.61
CA PHE A 218 -2.69 -11.85 12.88
C PHE A 218 -1.44 -12.75 13.06
N GLY A 219 -0.49 -12.72 12.14
CA GLY A 219 0.78 -13.43 12.25
C GLY A 219 1.82 -12.64 13.05
N PRO A 220 2.89 -13.31 13.51
CA PRO A 220 4.05 -12.64 14.09
C PRO A 220 4.86 -11.90 13.03
N GLY A 221 5.59 -10.86 13.44
CA GLY A 221 6.57 -10.19 12.58
C GLY A 221 7.84 -11.02 12.44
N ILE A 222 8.31 -11.17 11.21
CA ILE A 222 9.53 -11.91 10.84
C ILE A 222 10.59 -10.87 10.47
N PRO A 223 11.71 -10.77 11.22
CA PRO A 223 12.74 -9.78 10.96
C PRO A 223 13.43 -10.01 9.60
N LEU A 224 13.60 -8.94 8.82
CA LEU A 224 14.34 -8.97 7.55
C LEU A 224 15.82 -8.64 7.75
N ASP A 225 16.68 -9.37 7.06
CA ASP A 225 18.08 -8.96 6.87
C ASP A 225 18.12 -7.81 5.86
N VAL A 226 18.32 -6.62 6.39
CA VAL A 226 18.42 -5.39 5.58
C VAL A 226 19.75 -5.25 4.82
N ASN A 227 20.71 -6.17 5.02
CA ASN A 227 21.92 -6.25 4.20
C ASN A 227 21.69 -7.07 2.91
N ALA A 228 20.64 -7.86 2.88
CA ALA A 228 20.24 -8.66 1.73
C ALA A 228 19.23 -7.94 0.80
N ILE A 229 18.95 -6.62 1.09
CA ILE A 229 18.03 -5.77 0.31
C ILE A 229 18.81 -4.86 -0.61
#